data_1c849884bcc1282f6f3b41a2ced3a222
#
_entry.id   1c849884bcc1282f6f3b41a2ced3a222
#
_cell.length_a   1.000
_cell.length_b   1.000
_cell.length_c   1.000
_cell.angle_alpha   90.00
_cell.angle_beta   90.00
_cell.angle_gamma   90.00
#
_symmetry.space_group_name_H-M   'P 1'
#
loop_
_entity.id
_entity.type
_entity.pdbx_description
1 polymer ?
#
loop_
_entity_poly.entity_id
_entity_poly.type
_entity_poly.pdbx_seq_one_letter_code
_entity_poly.pdbx_strand_id
1 'polypeptide(L)'
;MKQIHTNINIIGGGLIGVATAYALSKLGFKITILEKNPIYDFKKNSLDLRTIAISEGTKKFFEDIGIWYKIIPYAEKIKRIKVIDRKLKNQLEFDNNRRKSNLGYIIKNSVLRDILYKKIKEQKNIKLLNKIKITNFQYTPENIITNTNYSKIISDLNIAADGKNSFVKKVLKTPFYYKDYKKKALVIVFNHSKDHFGTAFEFFYNNGPLAILPMQKQGGSHM
;
A
#
# COMPACT_ATOMS: atom_id res chain seq x y z
N MET A 1 -17.91 8.63 27.39
CA MET A 1 -17.29 8.15 26.14
C MET A 1 -15.91 7.60 26.49
N LYS A 2 -15.52 6.42 25.97
CA LYS A 2 -14.21 5.80 26.28
C LYS A 2 -13.08 6.68 25.77
N GLN A 3 -12.04 6.86 26.60
CA GLN A 3 -10.80 7.56 26.20
C GLN A 3 -9.69 6.56 25.95
N ILE A 4 -8.88 6.83 24.93
CA ILE A 4 -7.74 6.02 24.52
C ILE A 4 -6.54 6.97 24.38
N HIS A 5 -5.51 6.74 25.17
CA HIS A 5 -4.25 7.48 25.11
C HIS A 5 -3.23 6.68 24.28
N THR A 6 -2.56 7.36 23.35
CA THR A 6 -1.58 6.79 22.44
C THR A 6 -0.55 7.85 22.07
N ASN A 7 0.68 7.48 21.73
CA ASN A 7 1.64 8.47 21.21
C ASN A 7 1.23 8.91 19.81
N ILE A 8 0.89 7.93 18.96
CA ILE A 8 0.60 8.21 17.56
C ILE A 8 -0.75 7.62 17.18
N ASN A 9 -1.62 8.45 16.62
CA ASN A 9 -2.88 8.04 16.05
C ASN A 9 -2.79 8.08 14.53
N ILE A 10 -2.98 6.94 13.86
CA ILE A 10 -2.91 6.80 12.41
C ILE A 10 -4.33 6.69 11.86
N ILE A 11 -4.69 7.61 10.99
CA ILE A 11 -6.01 7.68 10.36
C ILE A 11 -5.94 7.00 9.00
N GLY A 12 -6.53 5.82 8.90
CA GLY A 12 -6.53 4.96 7.73
C GLY A 12 -5.75 3.67 7.93
N GLY A 13 -6.42 2.52 7.82
CA GLY A 13 -5.86 1.16 7.90
C GLY A 13 -5.49 0.59 6.52
N GLY A 14 -5.19 1.43 5.53
CA GLY A 14 -4.65 1.01 4.25
C GLY A 14 -3.20 0.53 4.34
N LEU A 15 -2.60 0.13 3.19
CA LEU A 15 -1.21 -0.34 3.17
C LEU A 15 -0.23 0.64 3.81
N ILE A 16 -0.36 1.93 3.50
CA ILE A 16 0.52 2.97 4.03
C ILE A 16 0.36 3.09 5.54
N GLY A 17 -0.87 3.24 6.04
CA GLY A 17 -1.12 3.39 7.48
C GLY A 17 -0.63 2.20 8.29
N VAL A 18 -0.88 0.97 7.80
CA VAL A 18 -0.45 -0.26 8.50
C VAL A 18 1.06 -0.43 8.46
N ALA A 19 1.72 -0.16 7.32
CA ALA A 19 3.18 -0.22 7.21
C ALA A 19 3.85 0.82 8.13
N THR A 20 3.33 2.05 8.15
CA THR A 20 3.80 3.13 9.04
C THR A 20 3.62 2.74 10.52
N ALA A 21 2.44 2.20 10.88
CA ALA A 21 2.19 1.73 12.24
C ALA A 21 3.19 0.66 12.67
N TYR A 22 3.42 -0.33 11.81
CA TYR A 22 4.37 -1.39 12.12
C TYR A 22 5.79 -0.85 12.29
N ALA A 23 6.27 0.01 11.39
CA ALA A 23 7.59 0.62 11.49
C ALA A 23 7.76 1.41 12.79
N LEU A 24 6.81 2.29 13.12
CA LEU A 24 6.86 3.12 14.32
C LEU A 24 6.72 2.29 15.62
N SER A 25 5.99 1.18 15.58
CA SER A 25 5.87 0.28 16.73
C SER A 25 7.20 -0.36 17.13
N LYS A 26 8.11 -0.59 16.15
CA LYS A 26 9.47 -1.09 16.41
C LYS A 26 10.35 -0.09 17.16
N LEU A 27 9.99 1.19 17.11
CA LEU A 27 10.65 2.26 17.85
C LEU A 27 10.05 2.46 19.26
N GLY A 28 9.12 1.59 19.68
CA GLY A 28 8.51 1.62 21.01
C GLY A 28 7.28 2.52 21.14
N PHE A 29 6.85 3.23 20.09
CA PHE A 29 5.66 4.07 20.17
C PHE A 29 4.38 3.24 20.36
N LYS A 30 3.49 3.75 21.23
CA LYS A 30 2.12 3.24 21.36
C LYS A 30 1.25 3.85 20.27
N ILE A 31 0.62 2.99 19.46
CA ILE A 31 -0.06 3.41 18.24
C ILE A 31 -1.52 2.99 18.25
N THR A 32 -2.40 3.88 17.82
CA THR A 32 -3.79 3.56 17.52
C THR A 32 -4.04 3.79 16.03
N ILE A 33 -4.58 2.79 15.33
CA ILE A 33 -5.00 2.90 13.93
C ILE A 33 -6.53 2.99 13.89
N LEU A 34 -7.05 4.00 13.19
CA LEU A 34 -8.48 4.19 12.96
C LEU A 34 -8.81 3.85 11.50
N GLU A 35 -9.62 2.81 11.29
CA GLU A 35 -10.10 2.41 9.95
C GLU A 35 -11.63 2.55 9.89
N LYS A 36 -12.13 3.23 8.86
CA LYS A 36 -13.58 3.45 8.66
C LYS A 36 -14.32 2.21 8.19
N ASN A 37 -13.65 1.37 7.41
CA ASN A 37 -14.23 0.16 6.84
C ASN A 37 -14.04 -1.04 7.75
N PRO A 38 -14.89 -2.07 7.62
CA PRO A 38 -14.60 -3.36 8.26
C PRO A 38 -13.28 -3.92 7.74
N ILE A 39 -12.52 -4.52 8.64
CA ILE A 39 -11.35 -5.31 8.26
C ILE A 39 -11.85 -6.70 7.94
N TYR A 40 -11.89 -7.03 6.66
CA TYR A 40 -12.24 -8.36 6.19
C TYR A 40 -11.04 -9.29 6.21
N ASP A 41 -11.30 -10.59 6.32
CA ASP A 41 -10.29 -11.60 6.03
C ASP A 41 -9.98 -11.56 4.52
N PHE A 42 -8.84 -10.98 4.17
CA PHE A 42 -8.45 -10.75 2.79
C PHE A 42 -8.24 -12.03 1.99
N LYS A 43 -8.09 -13.18 2.65
CA LYS A 43 -8.02 -14.48 1.98
C LYS A 43 -9.36 -14.90 1.38
N LYS A 44 -10.48 -14.51 2.01
CA LYS A 44 -11.83 -14.88 1.55
C LYS A 44 -12.39 -13.97 0.47
N ASN A 45 -11.93 -12.72 0.37
CA ASN A 45 -12.39 -11.74 -0.62
C ASN A 45 -11.36 -11.55 -1.74
N SER A 46 -11.25 -12.54 -2.62
CA SER A 46 -10.30 -12.57 -3.74
C SER A 46 -10.61 -11.60 -4.90
N LEU A 47 -11.59 -10.73 -4.76
CA LEU A 47 -12.00 -9.78 -5.82
C LEU A 47 -11.04 -8.60 -6.03
N ASP A 48 -10.08 -8.34 -5.10
CA ASP A 48 -9.06 -7.32 -5.33
C ASP A 48 -7.94 -7.85 -6.23
N LEU A 49 -8.14 -7.70 -7.54
CA LEU A 49 -7.15 -8.10 -8.56
C LEU A 49 -5.97 -7.15 -8.67
N ARG A 50 -5.99 -6.02 -7.96
CA ARG A 50 -4.93 -5.02 -8.04
C ARG A 50 -3.61 -5.58 -7.56
N THR A 51 -2.57 -5.17 -8.26
CA THR A 51 -1.18 -5.41 -7.88
C THR A 51 -0.49 -4.10 -7.51
N ILE A 52 0.62 -4.21 -6.82
CA ILE A 52 1.48 -3.08 -6.50
C ILE A 52 2.92 -3.42 -6.93
N ALA A 53 3.58 -2.44 -7.52
CA ALA A 53 5.00 -2.51 -7.81
C ALA A 53 5.78 -2.03 -6.58
N ILE A 54 6.71 -2.85 -6.11
CA ILE A 54 7.62 -2.55 -5.00
C ILE A 54 8.96 -2.18 -5.62
N SER A 55 9.40 -0.94 -5.44
CA SER A 55 10.72 -0.47 -5.83
C SER A 55 11.81 -1.03 -4.90
N GLU A 56 13.09 -0.96 -5.32
CA GLU A 56 14.21 -1.34 -4.45
C GLU A 56 14.25 -0.52 -3.14
N GLY A 57 13.89 0.78 -3.18
CA GLY A 57 13.79 1.60 -1.98
C GLY A 57 12.70 1.11 -1.01
N THR A 58 11.54 0.73 -1.54
CA THR A 58 10.45 0.15 -0.73
C THR A 58 10.82 -1.25 -0.21
N LYS A 59 11.52 -2.04 -1.02
CA LYS A 59 12.07 -3.33 -0.57
C LYS A 59 13.01 -3.14 0.61
N LYS A 60 13.98 -2.20 0.48
CA LYS A 60 14.90 -1.87 1.57
C LYS A 60 14.16 -1.47 2.85
N PHE A 61 13.15 -0.62 2.74
CA PHE A 61 12.29 -0.30 3.88
C PHE A 61 11.67 -1.55 4.53
N PHE A 62 11.15 -2.48 3.74
CA PHE A 62 10.59 -3.75 4.28
C PHE A 62 11.66 -4.67 4.84
N GLU A 63 12.89 -4.62 4.36
CA GLU A 63 14.05 -5.30 4.94
C GLU A 63 14.41 -4.70 6.30
N ASP A 64 14.51 -3.36 6.38
CA ASP A 64 14.86 -2.63 7.60
C ASP A 64 13.85 -2.87 8.74
N ILE A 65 12.55 -2.96 8.44
CA ILE A 65 11.52 -3.29 9.43
C ILE A 65 11.31 -4.81 9.61
N GLY A 66 12.10 -5.64 8.94
CA GLY A 66 12.15 -7.09 9.15
C GLY A 66 10.94 -7.88 8.65
N ILE A 67 10.32 -7.46 7.53
CA ILE A 67 9.17 -8.20 6.95
C ILE A 67 9.37 -8.65 5.50
N TRP A 68 10.46 -8.26 4.84
CA TRP A 68 10.70 -8.61 3.44
C TRP A 68 10.69 -10.11 3.19
N TYR A 69 11.24 -10.90 4.11
CA TYR A 69 11.26 -12.37 4.01
C TYR A 69 9.86 -13.02 3.95
N LYS A 70 8.82 -12.33 4.46
CA LYS A 70 7.42 -12.75 4.32
C LYS A 70 6.80 -12.31 2.99
N ILE A 71 7.34 -11.26 2.37
CA ILE A 71 6.83 -10.66 1.14
C ILE A 71 7.39 -11.38 -0.09
N ILE A 72 8.70 -11.64 -0.11
CA ILE A 72 9.42 -12.15 -1.28
C ILE A 72 8.86 -13.47 -1.84
N PRO A 73 8.33 -14.43 -1.06
CA PRO A 73 7.76 -15.66 -1.61
C PRO A 73 6.53 -15.43 -2.50
N TYR A 74 5.88 -14.27 -2.40
CA TYR A 74 4.66 -13.91 -3.15
C TYR A 74 4.91 -12.80 -4.18
N ALA A 75 6.14 -12.33 -4.30
CA ALA A 75 6.49 -11.22 -5.18
C ALA A 75 7.22 -11.72 -6.43
N GLU A 76 6.71 -11.34 -7.61
CA GLU A 76 7.37 -11.60 -8.88
C GLU A 76 8.42 -10.53 -9.17
N LYS A 77 9.60 -10.96 -9.64
CA LYS A 77 10.72 -10.07 -9.92
C LYS A 77 10.53 -9.36 -11.26
N ILE A 78 10.75 -8.05 -11.29
CA ILE A 78 10.91 -7.29 -12.53
C ILE A 78 12.40 -7.24 -12.86
N LYS A 79 12.80 -8.01 -13.84
CA LYS A 79 14.19 -8.07 -14.33
C LYS A 79 14.46 -7.06 -15.45
N ARG A 80 13.43 -6.80 -16.27
CA ARG A 80 13.48 -5.88 -17.42
C ARG A 80 12.19 -5.09 -17.53
N ILE A 81 12.29 -3.86 -18.02
CA ILE A 81 11.16 -3.03 -18.40
C ILE A 81 11.36 -2.60 -19.85
N LYS A 82 10.39 -2.90 -20.70
CA LYS A 82 10.37 -2.47 -22.10
C LYS A 82 9.28 -1.44 -22.29
N VAL A 83 9.69 -0.25 -22.70
CA VAL A 83 8.80 0.85 -23.05
C VAL A 83 8.76 0.98 -24.56
N ILE A 84 7.59 0.89 -25.13
CA ILE A 84 7.38 0.84 -26.59
C ILE A 84 6.42 1.94 -26.99
N ASP A 85 6.94 2.93 -27.72
CA ASP A 85 6.11 3.95 -28.36
C ASP A 85 5.67 3.43 -29.74
N ARG A 86 4.40 3.09 -29.84
CA ARG A 86 3.82 2.57 -31.08
C ARG A 86 3.71 3.61 -32.19
N LYS A 87 3.65 4.89 -31.86
CA LYS A 87 3.58 5.99 -32.81
C LYS A 87 4.96 6.28 -33.43
N LEU A 88 5.98 6.37 -32.58
CA LEU A 88 7.34 6.69 -33.03
C LEU A 88 8.16 5.44 -33.41
N LYS A 89 7.62 4.24 -33.20
CA LYS A 89 8.32 2.95 -33.39
C LYS A 89 9.62 2.84 -32.58
N ASN A 90 9.75 3.64 -31.53
CA ASN A 90 10.89 3.66 -30.64
C ASN A 90 10.68 2.67 -29.48
N GLN A 91 11.78 2.06 -29.04
CA GLN A 91 11.80 1.17 -27.89
C GLN A 91 12.92 1.57 -26.95
N LEU A 92 12.58 1.63 -25.66
CA LEU A 92 13.55 1.76 -24.58
C LEU A 92 13.53 0.47 -23.76
N GLU A 93 14.69 -0.02 -23.40
CA GLU A 93 14.83 -1.17 -22.52
C GLU A 93 15.65 -0.78 -21.29
N PHE A 94 15.11 -1.10 -20.12
CA PHE A 94 15.78 -0.93 -18.85
C PHE A 94 16.05 -2.30 -18.27
N ASP A 95 17.30 -2.54 -17.89
CA ASP A 95 17.70 -3.70 -17.11
C ASP A 95 18.69 -3.28 -16.02
N ASN A 96 18.99 -4.18 -15.13
CA ASN A 96 19.93 -3.93 -14.05
C ASN A 96 21.06 -4.98 -14.04
N ASN A 97 21.43 -5.49 -15.21
CA ASN A 97 22.43 -6.54 -15.37
C ASN A 97 23.77 -6.19 -14.71
N ARG A 98 24.19 -4.92 -14.82
CA ARG A 98 25.45 -4.42 -14.22
C ARG A 98 25.44 -4.48 -12.69
N ARG A 99 24.29 -4.23 -12.04
CA ARG A 99 24.14 -4.21 -10.57
C ARG A 99 23.70 -5.54 -9.99
N LYS A 100 23.41 -6.55 -10.83
CA LYS A 100 22.87 -7.87 -10.43
C LYS A 100 21.65 -7.76 -9.49
N SER A 101 20.87 -6.69 -9.61
CA SER A 101 19.65 -6.43 -8.83
C SER A 101 18.41 -6.46 -9.72
N ASN A 102 17.22 -6.56 -9.13
CA ASN A 102 15.98 -6.42 -9.87
C ASN A 102 15.60 -4.94 -10.00
N LEU A 103 14.77 -4.60 -10.99
CA LEU A 103 14.22 -3.26 -11.14
C LEU A 103 13.09 -3.00 -10.16
N GLY A 104 12.52 -4.07 -9.61
CA GLY A 104 11.45 -4.04 -8.65
C GLY A 104 10.76 -5.39 -8.55
N TYR A 105 9.59 -5.39 -7.92
CA TYR A 105 8.80 -6.59 -7.68
C TYR A 105 7.31 -6.29 -7.83
N ILE A 106 6.54 -7.24 -8.33
CA ILE A 106 5.08 -7.16 -8.39
C ILE A 106 4.46 -8.11 -7.37
N ILE A 107 3.55 -7.62 -6.56
CA ILE A 107 2.81 -8.43 -5.60
C ILE A 107 1.31 -8.07 -5.63
N LYS A 108 0.44 -9.03 -5.35
CA LYS A 108 -0.98 -8.74 -5.14
C LYS A 108 -1.19 -7.85 -3.92
N ASN A 109 -1.99 -6.81 -4.09
CA ASN A 109 -2.32 -5.86 -3.03
C ASN A 109 -2.94 -6.55 -1.79
N SER A 110 -3.83 -7.54 -2.04
CA SER A 110 -4.46 -8.34 -0.98
C SER A 110 -3.45 -9.14 -0.15
N VAL A 111 -2.43 -9.74 -0.81
CA VAL A 111 -1.39 -10.53 -0.12
C VAL A 111 -0.50 -9.64 0.75
N LEU A 112 -0.02 -8.52 0.20
CA LEU A 112 0.80 -7.58 0.97
C LEU A 112 0.03 -7.04 2.19
N ARG A 113 -1.26 -6.73 2.00
CA ARG A 113 -2.13 -6.29 3.09
C ARG A 113 -2.29 -7.37 4.17
N ASP A 114 -2.52 -8.62 3.79
CA ASP A 114 -2.64 -9.73 4.75
C ASP A 114 -1.36 -9.90 5.59
N ILE A 115 -0.20 -9.85 4.95
CA ILE A 115 1.10 -9.91 5.64
C ILE A 115 1.24 -8.78 6.66
N LEU A 116 0.97 -7.56 6.26
CA LEU A 116 1.07 -6.38 7.12
C LEU A 116 0.08 -6.44 8.30
N TYR A 117 -1.17 -6.82 8.04
CA TYR A 117 -2.17 -6.95 9.11
C TYR A 117 -1.83 -8.05 10.13
N LYS A 118 -1.27 -9.17 9.68
CA LYS A 118 -0.76 -10.20 10.60
C LYS A 118 0.36 -9.63 11.48
N LYS A 119 1.27 -8.87 10.87
CA LYS A 119 2.39 -8.28 11.60
C LYS A 119 1.95 -7.24 12.65
N ILE A 120 0.99 -6.39 12.37
CA ILE A 120 0.47 -5.45 13.38
C ILE A 120 -0.31 -6.15 14.50
N LYS A 121 -0.99 -7.27 14.21
CA LYS A 121 -1.68 -8.07 15.25
C LYS A 121 -0.71 -8.71 16.25
N GLU A 122 0.52 -8.99 15.84
CA GLU A 122 1.58 -9.52 16.71
C GLU A 122 2.15 -8.44 17.66
N GLN A 123 1.86 -7.14 17.43
CA GLN A 123 2.42 -6.04 18.21
C GLN A 123 1.48 -5.65 19.37
N LYS A 124 1.97 -5.73 20.60
CA LYS A 124 1.21 -5.37 21.81
C LYS A 124 0.97 -3.85 21.93
N ASN A 125 1.81 -3.04 21.30
CA ASN A 125 1.74 -1.58 21.32
C ASN A 125 0.94 -0.99 20.15
N ILE A 126 0.31 -1.81 19.31
CA ILE A 126 -0.61 -1.35 18.26
C ILE A 126 -2.04 -1.73 18.60
N LYS A 127 -2.93 -0.75 18.61
CA LYS A 127 -4.37 -0.93 18.71
C LYS A 127 -5.02 -0.58 17.39
N LEU A 128 -5.73 -1.53 16.79
CA LEU A 128 -6.48 -1.34 15.54
C LEU A 128 -7.97 -1.27 15.85
N LEU A 129 -8.58 -0.15 15.50
CA LEU A 129 -10.01 0.09 15.61
C LEU A 129 -10.61 0.22 14.21
N ASN A 130 -11.58 -0.62 13.89
CA ASN A 130 -12.27 -0.56 12.61
C ASN A 130 -13.73 -0.14 12.76
N LYS A 131 -14.40 0.17 11.65
CA LYS A 131 -15.76 0.75 11.61
C LYS A 131 -15.84 2.06 12.39
N ILE A 132 -14.75 2.82 12.43
CA ILE A 132 -14.63 4.07 13.15
C ILE A 132 -14.91 5.24 12.22
N LYS A 133 -15.88 6.06 12.58
CA LYS A 133 -16.18 7.33 11.93
C LYS A 133 -15.65 8.48 12.79
N ILE A 134 -14.68 9.22 12.26
CA ILE A 134 -14.16 10.43 12.89
C ILE A 134 -15.19 11.54 12.70
N THR A 135 -15.48 12.30 13.76
CA THR A 135 -16.44 13.41 13.75
C THR A 135 -15.73 14.75 13.67
N ASN A 136 -14.70 14.97 14.52
CA ASN A 136 -13.91 16.19 14.51
C ASN A 136 -12.53 15.97 15.16
N PHE A 137 -11.69 17.00 15.07
CA PHE A 137 -10.42 17.12 15.80
C PHE A 137 -10.48 18.33 16.72
N GLN A 138 -9.88 18.21 17.89
CA GLN A 138 -9.62 19.31 18.81
C GLN A 138 -8.13 19.34 19.11
N TYR A 139 -7.56 20.52 19.19
CA TYR A 139 -6.14 20.73 19.44
C TYR A 139 -5.99 21.39 20.80
N THR A 140 -5.11 20.86 21.62
CA THR A 140 -4.63 21.46 22.85
C THR A 140 -3.13 21.75 22.71
N PRO A 141 -2.50 22.53 23.59
CA PRO A 141 -1.07 22.74 23.50
C PRO A 141 -0.24 21.46 23.56
N GLU A 142 -0.71 20.41 24.26
CA GLU A 142 0.04 19.17 24.49
C GLU A 142 -0.44 18.02 23.58
N ASN A 143 -1.69 18.06 23.10
CA ASN A 143 -2.30 16.87 22.50
C ASN A 143 -3.28 17.20 21.35
N ILE A 144 -3.53 16.19 20.54
CA ILE A 144 -4.59 16.18 19.55
C ILE A 144 -5.69 15.21 20.01
N ILE A 145 -6.91 15.70 20.12
CA ILE A 145 -8.06 14.89 20.48
C ILE A 145 -8.84 14.57 19.19
N THR A 146 -8.86 13.30 18.80
CA THR A 146 -9.67 12.80 17.68
C THR A 146 -10.98 12.24 18.24
N ASN A 147 -12.08 12.92 17.98
CA ASN A 147 -13.40 12.45 18.38
C ASN A 147 -13.97 11.50 17.33
N THR A 148 -14.53 10.39 17.78
CA THR A 148 -15.13 9.37 16.92
C THR A 148 -16.52 9.00 17.40
N ASN A 149 -17.24 8.22 16.61
CA ASN A 149 -18.52 7.65 16.98
C ASN A 149 -18.45 6.67 18.17
N TYR A 150 -17.27 6.27 18.61
CA TYR A 150 -17.06 5.25 19.64
C TYR A 150 -16.26 5.73 20.84
N SER A 151 -15.21 6.54 20.61
CA SER A 151 -14.24 6.92 21.64
C SER A 151 -13.58 8.26 21.31
N LYS A 152 -12.91 8.84 22.30
CA LYS A 152 -11.94 9.94 22.12
C LYS A 152 -10.54 9.34 22.09
N ILE A 153 -9.76 9.65 21.06
CA ILE A 153 -8.34 9.28 20.97
C ILE A 153 -7.52 10.52 21.28
N ILE A 154 -6.69 10.44 22.30
CA ILE A 154 -5.77 11.49 22.74
C ILE A 154 -4.38 11.07 22.34
N SER A 155 -3.71 11.86 21.52
CA SER A 155 -2.42 11.52 20.91
C SER A 155 -1.50 12.73 20.81
N ASP A 156 -0.18 12.48 20.83
CA ASP A 156 0.85 13.51 20.63
C ASP A 156 0.94 13.88 19.15
N LEU A 157 0.68 12.90 18.25
CA LEU A 157 0.76 13.07 16.81
C LEU A 157 -0.40 12.34 16.09
N ASN A 158 -0.99 12.98 15.10
CA ASN A 158 -1.89 12.34 14.13
C ASN A 158 -1.20 12.20 12.78
N ILE A 159 -1.25 10.99 12.20
CA ILE A 159 -0.77 10.71 10.84
C ILE A 159 -1.97 10.42 9.95
N ALA A 160 -2.16 11.26 8.92
CA ALA A 160 -3.20 11.06 7.93
C ALA A 160 -2.74 10.07 6.84
N ALA A 161 -3.34 8.90 6.80
CA ALA A 161 -3.12 7.84 5.81
C ALA A 161 -4.46 7.35 5.21
N ASP A 162 -5.48 8.21 5.19
CA ASP A 162 -6.87 7.90 4.83
C ASP A 162 -7.18 7.97 3.33
N GLY A 163 -6.13 8.08 2.50
CA GLY A 163 -6.15 7.84 1.07
C GLY A 163 -6.74 8.95 0.20
N LYS A 164 -7.17 8.58 -1.02
CA LYS A 164 -7.57 9.52 -2.07
C LYS A 164 -8.67 10.49 -1.63
N ASN A 165 -9.65 10.00 -0.87
CA ASN A 165 -10.79 10.80 -0.40
C ASN A 165 -10.60 11.23 1.07
N SER A 166 -9.40 11.68 1.41
CA SER A 166 -9.00 12.03 2.77
C SER A 166 -10.00 12.97 3.46
N PHE A 167 -10.52 12.51 4.60
CA PHE A 167 -11.33 13.33 5.51
C PHE A 167 -10.46 14.38 6.21
N VAL A 168 -9.26 13.96 6.64
CA VAL A 168 -8.31 14.85 7.32
C VAL A 168 -7.96 16.04 6.46
N LYS A 169 -7.63 15.81 5.18
CA LYS A 169 -7.35 16.88 4.21
C LYS A 169 -8.50 17.87 4.09
N LYS A 170 -9.76 17.37 4.07
CA LYS A 170 -10.94 18.23 4.00
C LYS A 170 -11.11 19.10 5.25
N VAL A 171 -10.95 18.50 6.44
CA VAL A 171 -11.09 19.21 7.71
C VAL A 171 -10.01 20.26 7.89
N LEU A 172 -8.76 19.92 7.54
CA LEU A 172 -7.62 20.84 7.63
C LEU A 172 -7.59 21.88 6.49
N LYS A 173 -8.53 21.80 5.54
CA LYS A 173 -8.56 22.67 4.34
C LYS A 173 -7.20 22.72 3.62
N THR A 174 -6.47 21.60 3.63
CA THR A 174 -5.15 21.52 3.01
C THR A 174 -5.26 21.81 1.51
N PRO A 175 -4.58 22.81 0.97
CA PRO A 175 -4.63 23.11 -0.45
C PRO A 175 -4.03 21.94 -1.26
N PHE A 176 -4.64 21.62 -2.40
CA PHE A 176 -4.14 20.59 -3.31
C PHE A 176 -4.56 20.91 -4.75
N TYR A 177 -3.71 20.53 -5.68
CA TYR A 177 -4.05 20.60 -7.10
C TYR A 177 -4.83 19.32 -7.48
N TYR A 178 -5.93 19.50 -8.19
CA TYR A 178 -6.75 18.42 -8.73
C TYR A 178 -6.97 18.58 -10.22
N LYS A 179 -6.60 17.56 -11.00
CA LYS A 179 -6.89 17.48 -12.43
C LYS A 179 -7.63 16.17 -12.72
N ASP A 180 -8.86 16.28 -13.18
CA ASP A 180 -9.64 15.13 -13.63
C ASP A 180 -9.34 14.88 -15.12
N TYR A 181 -8.70 13.76 -15.43
CA TYR A 181 -8.38 13.38 -16.80
C TYR A 181 -9.57 12.79 -17.56
N LYS A 182 -10.75 12.61 -16.92
CA LYS A 182 -11.94 12.00 -17.51
C LYS A 182 -11.67 10.63 -18.13
N LYS A 183 -10.71 9.90 -17.60
CA LYS A 183 -10.31 8.57 -18.06
C LYS A 183 -10.52 7.52 -16.98
N LYS A 184 -10.79 6.30 -17.42
CA LYS A 184 -10.90 5.12 -16.55
C LYS A 184 -9.78 4.15 -16.92
N ALA A 185 -9.15 3.52 -15.92
CA ALA A 185 -8.21 2.42 -16.11
C ALA A 185 -8.93 1.09 -15.89
N LEU A 186 -8.64 0.12 -16.74
CA LEU A 186 -9.11 -1.26 -16.61
C LEU A 186 -7.94 -2.11 -16.10
N VAL A 187 -8.19 -2.92 -15.07
CA VAL A 187 -7.22 -3.89 -14.55
C VAL A 187 -7.72 -5.29 -14.86
N ILE A 188 -6.89 -6.05 -15.56
CA ILE A 188 -7.20 -7.43 -15.97
C ILE A 188 -6.06 -8.34 -15.47
N VAL A 189 -6.41 -9.51 -14.95
CA VAL A 189 -5.45 -10.57 -14.66
C VAL A 189 -5.77 -11.74 -15.56
N PHE A 190 -4.77 -12.25 -16.26
CA PHE A 190 -4.92 -13.37 -17.17
C PHE A 190 -3.73 -14.33 -17.11
N ASN A 191 -3.95 -15.57 -17.49
CA ASN A 191 -2.90 -16.56 -17.66
C ASN A 191 -2.54 -16.66 -19.15
N HIS A 192 -1.28 -16.95 -19.43
CA HIS A 192 -0.79 -17.21 -20.78
C HIS A 192 0.23 -18.35 -20.78
N SER A 193 0.44 -18.97 -21.93
CA SER A 193 1.31 -20.14 -22.11
C SER A 193 2.81 -19.80 -22.21
N LYS A 194 3.14 -18.57 -22.61
CA LYS A 194 4.52 -18.12 -22.77
C LYS A 194 5.11 -17.63 -21.45
N ASP A 195 6.41 -17.85 -21.23
CA ASP A 195 7.10 -17.28 -20.08
C ASP A 195 7.25 -15.77 -20.26
N HIS A 196 7.04 -15.01 -19.18
CA HIS A 196 7.26 -13.55 -19.15
C HIS A 196 8.72 -13.16 -18.86
N PHE A 197 9.59 -14.11 -18.43
CA PHE A 197 11.01 -13.90 -18.09
C PHE A 197 11.27 -12.69 -17.17
N GLY A 198 10.30 -12.34 -16.30
CA GLY A 198 10.38 -11.18 -15.45
C GLY A 198 10.37 -9.83 -16.19
N THR A 199 9.78 -9.79 -17.39
CA THR A 199 9.71 -8.57 -18.20
C THR A 199 8.37 -7.86 -18.01
N ALA A 200 8.43 -6.58 -17.63
CA ALA A 200 7.31 -5.66 -17.67
C ALA A 200 7.31 -4.90 -19.02
N PHE A 201 6.12 -4.69 -19.57
CA PHE A 201 5.93 -3.94 -20.81
C PHE A 201 5.06 -2.72 -20.55
N GLU A 202 5.42 -1.58 -21.14
CA GLU A 202 4.61 -0.37 -21.22
C GLU A 202 4.49 0.05 -22.68
N PHE A 203 3.29 -0.04 -23.21
CA PHE A 203 2.97 0.36 -24.58
C PHE A 203 2.25 1.69 -24.56
N PHE A 204 2.76 2.68 -25.27
CA PHE A 204 2.08 3.94 -25.50
C PHE A 204 1.34 3.91 -26.84
N TYR A 205 0.01 3.95 -26.77
CA TYR A 205 -0.88 4.07 -27.91
C TYR A 205 -1.55 5.46 -27.92
N ASN A 206 -2.09 5.87 -29.07
CA ASN A 206 -2.80 7.13 -29.20
C ASN A 206 -3.96 7.28 -28.19
N ASN A 207 -4.64 6.18 -27.87
CA ASN A 207 -5.82 6.17 -26.99
C ASN A 207 -5.46 5.98 -25.49
N GLY A 208 -4.20 5.77 -25.16
CA GLY A 208 -3.73 5.58 -23.79
C GLY A 208 -2.69 4.48 -23.67
N PRO A 209 -2.06 4.34 -22.50
CA PRO A 209 -1.06 3.31 -22.25
C PRO A 209 -1.69 1.95 -21.98
N LEU A 210 -0.92 0.88 -22.29
CA LEU A 210 -1.18 -0.49 -21.88
C LEU A 210 0.05 -1.02 -21.14
N ALA A 211 -0.08 -1.30 -19.84
CA ALA A 211 0.94 -1.95 -19.05
C ALA A 211 0.66 -3.47 -18.93
N ILE A 212 1.69 -4.29 -19.17
CA ILE A 212 1.65 -5.73 -18.91
C ILE A 212 2.74 -6.03 -17.88
N LEU A 213 2.34 -6.52 -16.72
CA LEU A 213 3.25 -6.74 -15.60
C LEU A 213 3.41 -8.24 -15.33
N PRO A 214 4.64 -8.73 -15.07
CA PRO A 214 4.88 -10.11 -14.73
C PRO A 214 4.27 -10.43 -13.36
N MET A 215 3.61 -11.58 -13.23
CA MET A 215 3.03 -12.06 -11.99
C MET A 215 3.36 -13.53 -11.79
N GLN A 216 3.49 -13.97 -10.54
CA GLN A 216 3.61 -15.40 -10.23
C GLN A 216 2.36 -16.16 -10.67
N LYS A 217 2.55 -17.35 -11.23
CA LYS A 217 1.45 -18.26 -11.54
C LYS A 217 0.66 -18.58 -10.28
N GLN A 218 -0.67 -18.54 -10.36
CA GLN A 218 -1.51 -19.03 -9.28
C GLN A 218 -1.47 -20.57 -9.31
N GLY A 219 -1.03 -21.19 -8.20
CA GLY A 219 -1.11 -22.65 -8.03
C GLY A 219 0.14 -23.45 -8.40
N GLY A 220 1.31 -22.84 -8.55
CA GLY A 220 2.57 -23.57 -8.70
C GLY A 220 3.25 -23.78 -7.35
N SER A 221 3.15 -24.97 -6.77
CA SER A 221 4.17 -25.48 -5.86
C SER A 221 5.49 -25.51 -6.62
N HIS A 222 6.51 -24.84 -6.12
CA HIS A 222 7.86 -25.13 -6.55
C HIS A 222 8.18 -26.57 -6.13
N MET A 223 8.27 -27.49 -7.12
CA MET A 223 9.09 -28.68 -6.99
C MET A 223 10.55 -28.29 -7.16
#